data_6b4205aebc47fe7c4889bddf822650e8
#
_entry.id   6b4205aebc47fe7c4889bddf822650e8
#
_cell.length_a   1.000
_cell.length_b   1.000
_cell.length_c   1.000
_cell.angle_alpha   90.00
_cell.angle_beta   90.00
_cell.angle_gamma   90.00
#
_symmetry.space_group_name_H-M   'P 1'
#
loop_
_entity.id
_entity.type
_entity.pdbx_description
1 polymer ?
#
loop_
_entity_poly.entity_id
_entity_poly.type
_entity_poly.pdbx_seq_one_letter_code
_entity_poly.pdbx_strand_id
1 'polypeptide(L)'
;MVEAKQAFILGAGLGTRLRPLTEKLPKPLVPVANRPLITFALDHLIEDLGTESFLINTHHCPEKYDEAFPDRSYHEHEIAFRHEPTLLDTAGGLDNIRDWLPGDQSFVVYNGDILADMPLRAAWEHHLASGNLVTLVLRSAGEELRVGFDPDSGRIVDMRGVLQPEWPYRFQFTGIWFASPDFMSYVRPGKIESVVLCFLEAIKAGENIGGFVEDSGTWSDLGERESYLDALASLGKGFTRPVGGLISPAAEINPNAKIDDISSVGPGAIVGSGCVVSESAIWENAVLESGARLERCIVRNGQIVSGERKAEDF
;
A
#
# COMPACT_ATOMS: atom_id res chain seq x y z
N MET A 1 -17.63 -19.94 -2.46
CA MET A 1 -17.34 -18.49 -2.59
C MET A 1 -16.38 -18.36 -3.77
N VAL A 2 -16.55 -17.35 -4.61
CA VAL A 2 -15.65 -17.14 -5.75
C VAL A 2 -14.45 -16.32 -5.24
N GLU A 3 -13.26 -16.91 -5.36
CA GLU A 3 -11.99 -16.31 -4.95
C GLU A 3 -11.46 -15.38 -6.03
N ALA A 4 -10.69 -14.37 -5.65
CA ALA A 4 -9.94 -13.52 -6.57
C ALA A 4 -8.55 -14.14 -6.75
N LYS A 5 -8.41 -15.07 -7.70
CA LYS A 5 -7.20 -15.90 -7.82
C LYS A 5 -5.92 -15.14 -8.10
N GLN A 6 -6.00 -14.00 -8.79
CA GLN A 6 -4.86 -13.21 -9.19
C GLN A 6 -5.01 -11.76 -8.75
N ALA A 7 -3.93 -11.19 -8.23
CA ALA A 7 -3.85 -9.78 -7.88
C ALA A 7 -2.60 -9.11 -8.46
N PHE A 8 -2.80 -7.95 -9.06
CA PHE A 8 -1.72 -7.06 -9.47
C PHE A 8 -1.47 -6.01 -8.38
N ILE A 9 -0.25 -5.96 -7.85
CA ILE A 9 0.14 -4.98 -6.84
C ILE A 9 1.07 -3.95 -7.47
N LEU A 10 0.66 -2.68 -7.40
CA LEU A 10 1.43 -1.56 -7.93
C LEU A 10 2.61 -1.23 -7.02
N GLY A 11 3.81 -1.64 -7.43
CA GLY A 11 5.06 -1.47 -6.68
C GLY A 11 6.07 -0.52 -7.34
N ALA A 12 5.86 -0.10 -8.59
CA ALA A 12 6.85 0.64 -9.38
C ALA A 12 7.04 2.12 -9.02
N GLY A 13 6.31 2.67 -8.05
CA GLY A 13 6.38 4.07 -7.66
C GLY A 13 7.76 4.54 -7.16
N LEU A 14 8.14 5.80 -7.46
CA LEU A 14 9.41 6.39 -7.03
C LEU A 14 9.46 6.76 -5.53
N GLY A 15 8.31 6.90 -4.87
CA GLY A 15 8.22 7.24 -3.45
C GLY A 15 8.86 8.58 -3.07
N THR A 16 8.91 9.57 -3.97
CA THR A 16 9.69 10.81 -3.82
C THR A 16 9.33 11.66 -2.61
N ARG A 17 8.06 11.66 -2.20
CA ARG A 17 7.57 12.40 -1.02
C ARG A 17 8.08 11.82 0.31
N LEU A 18 8.41 10.54 0.33
CA LEU A 18 8.91 9.82 1.51
C LEU A 18 10.45 9.79 1.58
N ARG A 19 11.15 10.53 0.73
CA ARG A 19 12.61 10.67 0.86
C ARG A 19 12.98 11.35 2.17
N PRO A 20 14.08 10.94 2.82
CA PRO A 20 15.17 10.07 2.32
C PRO A 20 14.92 8.56 2.49
N LEU A 21 13.80 8.11 3.10
CA LEU A 21 13.55 6.69 3.40
C LEU A 21 13.54 5.81 2.14
N THR A 22 13.09 6.38 1.01
CA THR A 22 12.93 5.69 -0.27
C THR A 22 14.07 5.93 -1.26
N GLU A 23 15.19 6.50 -0.84
CA GLU A 23 16.33 6.70 -1.75
C GLU A 23 16.96 5.40 -2.22
N LYS A 24 17.04 4.40 -1.33
CA LYS A 24 17.66 3.09 -1.57
C LYS A 24 16.73 1.92 -1.32
N LEU A 25 15.44 2.21 -1.14
CA LEU A 25 14.42 1.22 -0.85
C LEU A 25 13.10 1.62 -1.53
N PRO A 26 12.46 0.74 -2.32
CA PRO A 26 11.13 1.02 -2.85
C PRO A 26 10.12 1.28 -1.73
N LYS A 27 9.19 2.23 -1.92
CA LYS A 27 8.17 2.55 -0.92
C LYS A 27 7.40 1.32 -0.41
N PRO A 28 6.98 0.35 -1.26
CA PRO A 28 6.32 -0.85 -0.79
C PRO A 28 7.16 -1.76 0.12
N LEU A 29 8.47 -1.58 0.14
CA LEU A 29 9.38 -2.33 1.00
C LEU A 29 9.79 -1.59 2.27
N VAL A 30 9.34 -0.35 2.47
CA VAL A 30 9.58 0.40 3.71
C VAL A 30 9.05 -0.40 4.90
N PRO A 31 9.85 -0.60 5.97
CA PRO A 31 9.42 -1.39 7.11
C PRO A 31 8.29 -0.72 7.88
N VAL A 32 7.19 -1.45 8.07
CA VAL A 32 6.10 -1.08 8.97
C VAL A 32 5.94 -2.22 9.97
N ALA A 33 6.08 -1.95 11.26
CA ALA A 33 6.12 -2.99 12.30
C ALA A 33 7.10 -4.13 11.97
N ASN A 34 8.30 -3.78 11.51
CA ASN A 34 9.42 -4.69 11.21
C ASN A 34 9.20 -5.65 10.02
N ARG A 35 8.24 -5.37 9.16
CA ARG A 35 8.04 -6.12 7.92
C ARG A 35 7.75 -5.18 6.74
N PRO A 36 8.06 -5.56 5.48
CA PRO A 36 7.79 -4.71 4.32
C PRO A 36 6.31 -4.32 4.22
N LEU A 37 6.02 -3.04 3.94
CA LEU A 37 4.65 -2.53 3.81
C LEU A 37 3.78 -3.38 2.86
N ILE A 38 4.32 -3.82 1.75
CA ILE A 38 3.58 -4.62 0.76
C ILE A 38 3.04 -5.94 1.33
N THR A 39 3.66 -6.48 2.38
CA THR A 39 3.19 -7.73 2.99
C THR A 39 1.83 -7.60 3.65
N PHE A 40 1.43 -6.39 4.04
CA PHE A 40 0.07 -6.11 4.53
C PHE A 40 -0.97 -6.25 3.40
N ALA A 41 -0.63 -5.82 2.18
CA ALA A 41 -1.49 -6.02 1.02
C ALA A 41 -1.60 -7.51 0.64
N LEU A 42 -0.48 -8.26 0.72
CA LEU A 42 -0.48 -9.70 0.47
C LEU A 42 -1.38 -10.44 1.47
N ASP A 43 -1.19 -10.22 2.78
CA ASP A 43 -2.05 -10.81 3.82
C ASP A 43 -3.52 -10.46 3.60
N HIS A 44 -3.80 -9.19 3.31
CA HIS A 44 -5.15 -8.69 3.09
C HIS A 44 -5.86 -9.45 1.96
N LEU A 45 -5.17 -9.63 0.83
CA LEU A 45 -5.71 -10.32 -0.33
C LEU A 45 -5.85 -11.83 -0.12
N ILE A 46 -4.90 -12.45 0.56
CA ILE A 46 -4.95 -13.88 0.92
C ILE A 46 -6.13 -14.15 1.84
N GLU A 47 -6.22 -13.41 2.94
CA GLU A 47 -7.23 -13.67 3.98
C GLU A 47 -8.65 -13.33 3.54
N ASP A 48 -8.85 -12.21 2.85
CA ASP A 48 -10.19 -11.76 2.47
C ASP A 48 -10.68 -12.39 1.18
N LEU A 49 -9.81 -12.54 0.19
CA LEU A 49 -10.21 -12.90 -1.17
C LEU A 49 -9.71 -14.28 -1.61
N GLY A 50 -8.86 -14.94 -0.81
CA GLY A 50 -8.28 -16.23 -1.17
C GLY A 50 -7.35 -16.14 -2.38
N THR A 51 -6.61 -15.02 -2.52
CA THR A 51 -5.74 -14.79 -3.67
C THR A 51 -4.58 -15.80 -3.68
N GLU A 52 -4.38 -16.46 -4.80
CA GLU A 52 -3.41 -17.55 -4.95
C GLU A 52 -2.07 -17.09 -5.53
N SER A 53 -2.08 -16.06 -6.41
CA SER A 53 -0.87 -15.59 -7.07
C SER A 53 -0.86 -14.06 -7.23
N PHE A 54 0.35 -13.52 -7.16
CA PHE A 54 0.59 -12.08 -7.18
C PHE A 54 1.57 -11.71 -8.29
N LEU A 55 1.31 -10.60 -8.96
CA LEU A 55 2.32 -9.94 -9.76
C LEU A 55 2.55 -8.54 -9.22
N ILE A 56 3.82 -8.18 -9.01
CA ILE A 56 4.25 -6.87 -8.53
C ILE A 56 5.09 -6.22 -9.63
N ASN A 57 4.69 -5.03 -10.11
CA ASN A 57 5.58 -4.27 -10.99
C ASN A 57 6.66 -3.57 -10.17
N THR A 58 7.86 -3.46 -10.74
CA THR A 58 9.02 -2.86 -10.07
C THR A 58 9.71 -1.86 -11.00
N HIS A 59 10.29 -0.80 -10.45
CA HIS A 59 11.06 0.18 -11.20
C HIS A 59 12.30 0.64 -10.40
N HIS A 60 12.09 1.37 -9.31
CA HIS A 60 13.14 1.86 -8.43
C HIS A 60 13.70 0.73 -7.57
N CYS A 61 15.03 0.54 -7.57
CA CYS A 61 15.74 -0.49 -6.79
C CYS A 61 15.09 -1.89 -6.88
N PRO A 62 14.90 -2.44 -8.10
CA PRO A 62 14.17 -3.70 -8.29
C PRO A 62 14.83 -4.89 -7.57
N GLU A 63 16.17 -4.87 -7.40
CA GLU A 63 16.93 -5.88 -6.66
C GLU A 63 16.45 -6.04 -5.20
N LYS A 64 15.88 -4.99 -4.61
CA LYS A 64 15.35 -5.04 -3.24
C LYS A 64 14.12 -5.93 -3.11
N TYR A 65 13.36 -6.09 -4.17
CA TYR A 65 12.26 -7.07 -4.19
C TYR A 65 12.78 -8.50 -4.20
N ASP A 66 13.88 -8.78 -4.92
CA ASP A 66 14.51 -10.10 -4.91
C ASP A 66 15.15 -10.42 -3.54
N GLU A 67 15.71 -9.39 -2.86
CA GLU A 67 16.21 -9.54 -1.50
C GLU A 67 15.07 -9.81 -0.48
N ALA A 68 13.93 -9.12 -0.62
CA ALA A 68 12.79 -9.26 0.28
C ALA A 68 12.01 -10.58 0.07
N PHE A 69 11.99 -11.10 -1.17
CA PHE A 69 11.27 -12.32 -1.55
C PHE A 69 12.17 -13.25 -2.37
N PRO A 70 13.22 -13.83 -1.75
CA PRO A 70 14.22 -14.62 -2.48
C PRO A 70 13.64 -15.89 -3.13
N ASP A 71 12.60 -16.46 -2.53
CA ASP A 71 11.93 -17.66 -3.03
C ASP A 71 10.77 -17.34 -4.00
N ARG A 72 10.59 -16.06 -4.37
CA ARG A 72 9.46 -15.61 -5.19
C ARG A 72 8.10 -16.10 -4.67
N SER A 73 7.95 -16.11 -3.36
CA SER A 73 6.73 -16.54 -2.69
C SER A 73 6.49 -15.80 -1.38
N TYR A 74 5.24 -15.80 -0.93
CA TYR A 74 4.81 -15.32 0.37
C TYR A 74 3.73 -16.23 0.92
N HIS A 75 3.94 -16.86 2.09
CA HIS A 75 3.04 -17.87 2.67
C HIS A 75 2.59 -18.94 1.67
N GLU A 76 3.53 -19.50 0.89
CA GLU A 76 3.29 -20.51 -0.16
C GLU A 76 2.57 -19.96 -1.44
N HIS A 77 2.20 -18.68 -1.48
CA HIS A 77 1.62 -18.02 -2.65
C HIS A 77 2.72 -17.48 -3.58
N GLU A 78 2.58 -17.72 -4.87
CA GLU A 78 3.57 -17.29 -5.87
C GLU A 78 3.58 -15.77 -6.04
N ILE A 79 4.78 -15.17 -6.13
CA ILE A 79 5.01 -13.79 -6.47
C ILE A 79 5.83 -13.69 -7.75
N ALA A 80 5.25 -13.12 -8.80
CA ALA A 80 5.96 -12.73 -10.00
C ALA A 80 6.35 -11.24 -9.93
N PHE A 81 7.55 -10.89 -10.41
CA PHE A 81 7.95 -9.48 -10.58
C PHE A 81 8.02 -9.11 -12.05
N ARG A 82 7.48 -7.94 -12.40
CA ARG A 82 7.58 -7.37 -13.74
C ARG A 82 8.31 -6.03 -13.67
N HIS A 83 9.56 -6.03 -14.12
CA HIS A 83 10.37 -4.82 -14.12
C HIS A 83 9.96 -3.86 -15.24
N GLU A 84 9.87 -2.58 -14.89
CA GLU A 84 9.62 -1.46 -15.79
C GLU A 84 10.93 -0.65 -15.94
N PRO A 85 11.70 -0.81 -17.03
CA PRO A 85 12.91 -0.01 -17.26
C PRO A 85 12.64 1.49 -17.35
N THR A 86 11.43 1.84 -17.77
CA THR A 86 10.86 3.19 -17.73
C THR A 86 9.56 3.11 -16.96
N LEU A 87 9.33 4.05 -16.02
CA LEU A 87 8.10 4.10 -15.25
C LEU A 87 6.89 4.30 -16.19
N LEU A 88 5.96 3.35 -16.17
CA LEU A 88 4.85 3.28 -17.13
C LEU A 88 3.56 3.96 -16.67
N ASP A 89 3.52 4.42 -15.41
CA ASP A 89 2.27 4.82 -14.74
C ASP A 89 1.29 3.63 -14.65
N THR A 90 0.12 3.83 -14.05
CA THR A 90 -0.75 2.72 -13.61
C THR A 90 -1.40 1.95 -14.76
N ALA A 91 -1.82 2.59 -15.86
CA ALA A 91 -2.38 1.90 -17.02
C ALA A 91 -1.27 1.24 -17.86
N GLY A 92 -0.12 1.90 -18.02
CA GLY A 92 1.02 1.28 -18.69
C GLY A 92 1.56 0.06 -17.94
N GLY A 93 1.54 0.10 -16.60
CA GLY A 93 1.83 -1.06 -15.76
C GLY A 93 0.87 -2.23 -16.01
N LEU A 94 -0.44 -1.96 -16.16
CA LEU A 94 -1.42 -2.97 -16.55
C LEU A 94 -1.17 -3.54 -17.95
N ASP A 95 -0.82 -2.70 -18.91
CA ASP A 95 -0.47 -3.18 -20.26
C ASP A 95 0.76 -4.09 -20.22
N ASN A 96 1.75 -3.74 -19.42
CA ASN A 96 3.00 -4.50 -19.26
C ASN A 96 2.81 -5.90 -18.65
N ILE A 97 1.66 -6.16 -18.03
CA ILE A 97 1.32 -7.46 -17.42
C ILE A 97 0.14 -8.16 -18.12
N ARG A 98 -0.28 -7.67 -19.28
CA ARG A 98 -1.45 -8.17 -20.01
C ARG A 98 -1.40 -9.68 -20.27
N ASP A 99 -0.21 -10.21 -20.51
CA ASP A 99 0.05 -11.65 -20.73
C ASP A 99 -0.12 -12.51 -19.47
N TRP A 100 -0.05 -11.89 -18.29
CA TRP A 100 -0.22 -12.57 -17.00
C TRP A 100 -1.65 -12.51 -16.48
N LEU A 101 -2.42 -11.50 -16.87
CA LEU A 101 -3.81 -11.33 -16.40
C LEU A 101 -4.70 -12.51 -16.83
N PRO A 102 -5.68 -12.89 -16.00
CA PRO A 102 -6.66 -13.91 -16.36
C PRO A 102 -7.48 -13.45 -17.56
N GLY A 103 -7.58 -14.29 -18.59
CA GLY A 103 -8.28 -13.91 -19.82
C GLY A 103 -9.80 -13.90 -19.70
N ASP A 104 -10.37 -14.55 -18.68
CA ASP A 104 -11.80 -14.82 -18.54
C ASP A 104 -12.36 -14.55 -17.12
N GLN A 105 -11.54 -14.13 -16.20
CA GLN A 105 -11.93 -13.88 -14.80
C GLN A 105 -11.58 -12.45 -14.40
N SER A 106 -12.39 -11.88 -13.52
CA SER A 106 -12.06 -10.62 -12.86
C SER A 106 -10.81 -10.74 -12.00
N PHE A 107 -10.06 -9.65 -11.89
CA PHE A 107 -8.82 -9.57 -11.14
C PHE A 107 -8.80 -8.36 -10.21
N VAL A 108 -7.90 -8.39 -9.25
CA VAL A 108 -7.70 -7.32 -8.28
C VAL A 108 -6.49 -6.49 -8.67
N VAL A 109 -6.60 -5.16 -8.49
CA VAL A 109 -5.47 -4.24 -8.50
C VAL A 109 -5.39 -3.53 -7.15
N TYR A 110 -4.19 -3.49 -6.59
CA TYR A 110 -3.94 -2.96 -5.25
C TYR A 110 -2.69 -2.06 -5.26
N ASN A 111 -2.81 -0.86 -4.71
CA ASN A 111 -1.64 0.00 -4.53
C ASN A 111 -0.73 -0.57 -3.44
N GLY A 112 0.51 -0.93 -3.77
CA GLY A 112 1.46 -1.55 -2.84
C GLY A 112 2.03 -0.64 -1.75
N ASP A 113 1.56 0.60 -1.69
CA ASP A 113 2.05 1.65 -0.79
C ASP A 113 1.00 2.15 0.22
N ILE A 114 -0.10 1.42 0.37
CA ILE A 114 -1.14 1.69 1.36
C ILE A 114 -1.12 0.66 2.49
N LEU A 115 -1.51 1.08 3.67
CA LEU A 115 -1.78 0.21 4.83
C LEU A 115 -3.29 0.15 5.05
N ALA A 116 -3.88 -1.03 4.94
CA ALA A 116 -5.33 -1.19 5.08
C ALA A 116 -5.72 -2.57 5.64
N ASP A 117 -6.83 -2.60 6.40
CA ASP A 117 -7.46 -3.84 6.89
C ASP A 117 -8.99 -3.84 6.73
N MET A 118 -9.53 -2.91 5.94
CA MET A 118 -10.95 -2.87 5.62
C MET A 118 -11.42 -4.18 4.96
N PRO A 119 -12.62 -4.71 5.24
CA PRO A 119 -13.08 -5.96 4.65
C PRO A 119 -13.32 -5.82 3.14
N LEU A 120 -12.69 -6.66 2.33
CA LEU A 120 -12.80 -6.63 0.86
C LEU A 120 -13.83 -7.61 0.29
N ARG A 121 -14.22 -8.61 1.07
CA ARG A 121 -15.10 -9.70 0.59
C ARG A 121 -16.39 -9.19 -0.02
N ALA A 122 -17.11 -8.32 0.68
CA ALA A 122 -18.39 -7.78 0.21
C ALA A 122 -18.23 -6.93 -1.05
N ALA A 123 -17.14 -6.17 -1.15
CA ALA A 123 -16.83 -5.37 -2.34
C ALA A 123 -16.52 -6.26 -3.57
N TRP A 124 -15.81 -7.37 -3.37
CA TRP A 124 -15.53 -8.34 -4.41
C TRP A 124 -16.80 -9.05 -4.90
N GLU A 125 -17.63 -9.53 -3.98
CA GLU A 125 -18.91 -10.17 -4.30
C GLU A 125 -19.85 -9.19 -5.04
N HIS A 126 -19.87 -7.92 -4.62
CA HIS A 126 -20.59 -6.87 -5.33
C HIS A 126 -20.06 -6.69 -6.76
N HIS A 127 -18.75 -6.64 -6.98
CA HIS A 127 -18.16 -6.54 -8.31
C HIS A 127 -18.63 -7.67 -9.21
N LEU A 128 -18.58 -8.91 -8.75
CA LEU A 128 -18.98 -10.09 -9.53
C LEU A 128 -20.48 -10.10 -9.84
N ALA A 129 -21.32 -9.60 -8.94
CA ALA A 129 -22.78 -9.61 -9.09
C ALA A 129 -23.34 -8.44 -9.90
N SER A 130 -22.66 -7.29 -9.90
CA SER A 130 -23.15 -6.05 -10.50
C SER A 130 -22.99 -5.95 -12.01
N GLY A 131 -22.10 -6.78 -12.60
CA GLY A 131 -21.69 -6.65 -14.00
C GLY A 131 -20.90 -5.37 -14.30
N ASN A 132 -20.29 -4.76 -13.28
CA ASN A 132 -19.42 -3.61 -13.46
C ASN A 132 -18.16 -3.98 -14.26
N LEU A 133 -17.78 -3.12 -15.19
CA LEU A 133 -16.49 -3.23 -15.87
C LEU A 133 -15.33 -3.06 -14.89
N VAL A 134 -15.49 -2.11 -13.95
CA VAL A 134 -14.59 -1.85 -12.84
C VAL A 134 -15.42 -1.52 -11.59
N THR A 135 -14.96 -1.95 -10.43
CA THR A 135 -15.48 -1.49 -9.12
C THR A 135 -14.36 -0.90 -8.29
N LEU A 136 -14.48 0.39 -7.96
CA LEU A 136 -13.54 1.08 -7.08
C LEU A 136 -13.96 0.91 -5.62
N VAL A 137 -13.03 0.54 -4.75
CA VAL A 137 -13.28 0.57 -3.30
C VAL A 137 -13.06 2.00 -2.80
N LEU A 138 -14.07 2.55 -2.13
CA LEU A 138 -14.14 3.95 -1.74
C LEU A 138 -14.30 4.09 -0.22
N ARG A 139 -13.92 5.25 0.30
CA ARG A 139 -14.28 5.72 1.65
C ARG A 139 -15.07 7.02 1.57
N SER A 140 -16.07 7.17 2.44
CA SER A 140 -16.88 8.40 2.49
C SER A 140 -16.13 9.59 3.08
N ALA A 141 -15.04 9.35 3.81
CA ALA A 141 -14.19 10.36 4.42
C ALA A 141 -12.73 10.14 4.05
N GLY A 142 -11.93 11.20 4.05
CA GLY A 142 -10.50 11.18 3.74
C GLY A 142 -10.00 12.56 3.34
N GLU A 143 -8.70 12.67 3.09
CA GLU A 143 -8.05 13.93 2.72
C GLU A 143 -8.26 14.28 1.24
N GLU A 144 -8.40 13.27 0.38
CA GLU A 144 -8.49 13.44 -1.07
C GLU A 144 -9.82 12.92 -1.64
N LEU A 145 -10.91 13.62 -1.39
CA LEU A 145 -12.24 13.29 -1.90
C LEU A 145 -12.35 13.66 -3.40
N ARG A 146 -11.73 12.87 -4.27
CA ARG A 146 -11.59 13.17 -5.71
C ARG A 146 -12.44 12.30 -6.64
N VAL A 147 -13.20 11.35 -6.10
CA VAL A 147 -14.08 10.48 -6.90
C VAL A 147 -15.51 10.95 -6.78
N GLY A 148 -16.12 11.34 -7.90
CA GLY A 148 -17.56 11.59 -8.00
C GLY A 148 -18.29 10.26 -8.07
N PHE A 149 -19.06 9.94 -7.04
CA PHE A 149 -19.86 8.73 -6.94
C PHE A 149 -21.34 9.08 -6.75
N ASP A 150 -22.20 8.41 -7.46
CA ASP A 150 -23.64 8.51 -7.31
C ASP A 150 -24.15 7.36 -6.42
N PRO A 151 -24.52 7.63 -5.17
CA PRO A 151 -24.99 6.58 -4.26
C PRO A 151 -26.29 5.90 -4.70
N ASP A 152 -27.13 6.60 -5.46
CA ASP A 152 -28.44 6.06 -5.90
C ASP A 152 -28.27 5.02 -7.01
N SER A 153 -27.36 5.25 -7.95
CA SER A 153 -27.06 4.32 -9.04
C SER A 153 -25.88 3.38 -8.77
N GLY A 154 -25.06 3.67 -7.75
CA GLY A 154 -23.84 2.94 -7.46
C GLY A 154 -22.70 3.19 -8.47
N ARG A 155 -22.80 4.25 -9.30
CA ARG A 155 -21.87 4.54 -10.40
C ARG A 155 -20.85 5.63 -10.06
N ILE A 156 -19.66 5.44 -10.60
CA ILE A 156 -18.66 6.52 -10.67
C ILE A 156 -19.03 7.43 -11.84
N VAL A 157 -19.20 8.71 -11.58
CA VAL A 157 -19.61 9.72 -12.55
C VAL A 157 -18.48 10.68 -12.92
N ASP A 158 -17.45 10.73 -12.08
CA ASP A 158 -16.28 11.61 -12.27
C ASP A 158 -15.06 11.12 -11.51
N MET A 159 -13.89 11.48 -12.01
CA MET A 159 -12.64 11.39 -11.28
C MET A 159 -11.87 12.71 -11.39
N ARG A 160 -11.39 13.20 -10.27
CA ARG A 160 -10.57 14.42 -10.18
C ARG A 160 -11.25 15.71 -10.70
N GLY A 161 -12.58 15.75 -10.81
CA GLY A 161 -13.32 16.90 -11.31
C GLY A 161 -13.21 17.10 -12.83
N VAL A 162 -12.96 16.04 -13.60
CA VAL A 162 -12.72 16.15 -15.05
C VAL A 162 -14.00 16.14 -15.87
N LEU A 163 -14.99 15.30 -15.50
CA LEU A 163 -16.24 15.15 -16.23
C LEU A 163 -17.37 15.97 -15.60
N GLN A 164 -17.45 15.93 -14.28
CA GLN A 164 -18.49 16.60 -13.49
C GLN A 164 -17.88 17.32 -12.28
N PRO A 165 -17.21 18.47 -12.48
CA PRO A 165 -16.47 19.15 -11.41
C PRO A 165 -17.37 19.59 -10.24
N GLU A 166 -18.65 19.87 -10.51
CA GLU A 166 -19.64 20.35 -9.51
C GLU A 166 -20.43 19.20 -8.87
N TRP A 167 -20.05 17.93 -9.12
CA TRP A 167 -20.76 16.79 -8.51
C TRP A 167 -20.65 16.83 -6.99
N PRO A 168 -21.78 16.78 -6.24
CA PRO A 168 -21.76 17.08 -4.81
C PRO A 168 -21.23 15.93 -3.94
N TYR A 169 -21.33 14.69 -4.41
CA TYR A 169 -20.92 13.52 -3.64
C TYR A 169 -19.52 13.08 -4.03
N ARG A 170 -18.55 13.38 -3.18
CA ARG A 170 -17.14 13.07 -3.38
C ARG A 170 -16.63 12.07 -2.36
N PHE A 171 -15.85 11.12 -2.84
CA PHE A 171 -15.30 10.02 -2.05
C PHE A 171 -13.79 9.91 -2.22
N GLN A 172 -13.16 9.30 -1.23
CA GLN A 172 -11.75 8.93 -1.26
C GLN A 172 -11.59 7.62 -2.03
N PHE A 173 -10.72 7.58 -3.03
CA PHE A 173 -10.27 6.34 -3.64
C PHE A 173 -9.23 5.66 -2.75
N THR A 174 -9.43 4.41 -2.43
CA THR A 174 -8.52 3.67 -1.55
C THR A 174 -7.27 3.13 -2.24
N GLY A 175 -7.23 3.13 -3.58
CA GLY A 175 -6.18 2.46 -4.34
C GLY A 175 -6.40 0.95 -4.50
N ILE A 176 -7.58 0.45 -4.10
CA ILE A 176 -8.01 -0.95 -4.29
C ILE A 176 -9.18 -0.96 -5.26
N TRP A 177 -9.13 -1.82 -6.27
CA TRP A 177 -10.18 -1.94 -7.25
C TRP A 177 -10.20 -3.30 -7.93
N PHE A 178 -11.33 -3.63 -8.50
CA PHE A 178 -11.59 -4.86 -9.22
C PHE A 178 -11.93 -4.57 -10.66
N ALA A 179 -11.46 -5.39 -11.58
CA ALA A 179 -11.74 -5.23 -13.00
C ALA A 179 -12.19 -6.55 -13.65
N SER A 180 -13.15 -6.45 -14.55
CA SER A 180 -13.41 -7.52 -15.51
C SER A 180 -12.33 -7.53 -16.60
N PRO A 181 -12.07 -8.64 -17.28
CA PRO A 181 -11.10 -8.72 -18.38
C PRO A 181 -11.36 -7.70 -19.49
N ASP A 182 -12.63 -7.37 -19.76
CA ASP A 182 -13.03 -6.44 -20.81
C ASP A 182 -12.51 -5.01 -20.58
N PHE A 183 -12.20 -4.65 -19.33
CA PHE A 183 -11.55 -3.37 -19.02
C PHE A 183 -10.24 -3.16 -19.78
N MET A 184 -9.53 -4.23 -20.09
CA MET A 184 -8.29 -4.16 -20.84
C MET A 184 -8.42 -3.60 -22.25
N SER A 185 -9.64 -3.49 -22.79
CA SER A 185 -9.92 -2.80 -24.06
C SER A 185 -9.74 -1.27 -23.97
N TYR A 186 -9.83 -0.70 -22.75
CA TYR A 186 -9.59 0.72 -22.46
C TYR A 186 -8.12 1.02 -22.16
N VAL A 187 -7.30 0.00 -21.90
CA VAL A 187 -5.85 0.15 -21.65
C VAL A 187 -5.11 0.14 -22.97
N ARG A 188 -4.55 1.29 -23.36
CA ARG A 188 -3.88 1.49 -24.65
C ARG A 188 -2.49 0.85 -24.67
N PRO A 189 -2.21 -0.08 -25.61
CA PRO A 189 -0.90 -0.74 -25.68
C PRO A 189 0.27 0.24 -25.87
N GLY A 190 1.33 0.03 -25.08
CA GLY A 190 2.57 0.77 -25.17
C GLY A 190 2.49 2.25 -24.75
N LYS A 191 1.44 2.67 -24.04
CA LYS A 191 1.30 4.04 -23.54
C LYS A 191 1.74 4.17 -22.09
N ILE A 192 2.44 5.26 -21.79
CA ILE A 192 2.74 5.68 -20.42
C ILE A 192 1.58 6.59 -19.99
N GLU A 193 0.68 6.06 -19.17
CA GLU A 193 -0.50 6.81 -18.76
C GLU A 193 -1.14 6.28 -17.46
N SER A 194 -1.88 7.15 -16.80
CA SER A 194 -2.64 6.81 -15.60
C SER A 194 -3.92 6.05 -15.94
N VAL A 195 -4.23 5.02 -15.16
CA VAL A 195 -5.50 4.26 -15.24
C VAL A 195 -6.74 5.14 -15.07
N VAL A 196 -6.61 6.29 -14.39
CA VAL A 196 -7.70 7.27 -14.26
C VAL A 196 -8.19 7.75 -15.61
N LEU A 197 -7.32 7.88 -16.62
CA LEU A 197 -7.73 8.23 -17.99
C LEU A 197 -8.58 7.13 -18.61
N CYS A 198 -8.22 5.86 -18.38
CA CYS A 198 -8.98 4.71 -18.85
C CYS A 198 -10.38 4.66 -18.19
N PHE A 199 -10.47 4.94 -16.88
CA PHE A 199 -11.76 5.06 -16.19
C PHE A 199 -12.62 6.18 -16.78
N LEU A 200 -12.05 7.37 -17.00
CA LEU A 200 -12.78 8.49 -17.59
C LEU A 200 -13.26 8.21 -19.02
N GLU A 201 -12.46 7.50 -19.83
CA GLU A 201 -12.86 7.08 -21.17
C GLU A 201 -14.00 6.05 -21.13
N ALA A 202 -13.94 5.07 -20.23
CA ALA A 202 -15.00 4.09 -20.04
C ALA A 202 -16.32 4.75 -19.55
N ILE A 203 -16.24 5.70 -18.60
CA ILE A 203 -17.41 6.47 -18.15
C ILE A 203 -18.04 7.25 -19.31
N LYS A 204 -17.23 7.93 -20.16
CA LYS A 204 -17.71 8.65 -21.35
C LYS A 204 -18.37 7.71 -22.37
N ALA A 205 -17.87 6.49 -22.50
CA ALA A 205 -18.44 5.47 -23.37
C ALA A 205 -19.75 4.89 -22.84
N GLY A 206 -20.15 5.23 -21.60
CA GLY A 206 -21.37 4.72 -20.97
C GLY A 206 -21.21 3.40 -20.24
N GLU A 207 -19.97 2.94 -20.09
CA GLU A 207 -19.65 1.72 -19.36
C GLU A 207 -20.00 1.81 -17.87
N ASN A 208 -20.20 0.66 -17.26
CA ASN A 208 -20.55 0.57 -15.86
C ASN A 208 -19.29 0.55 -14.99
N ILE A 209 -18.79 1.73 -14.62
CA ILE A 209 -17.76 1.87 -13.59
C ILE A 209 -18.49 2.08 -12.26
N GLY A 210 -18.41 1.09 -11.37
CA GLY A 210 -19.09 1.12 -10.07
C GLY A 210 -18.19 1.56 -8.93
N GLY A 211 -18.82 1.89 -7.81
CA GLY A 211 -18.15 2.15 -6.54
C GLY A 211 -18.72 1.25 -5.44
N PHE A 212 -17.87 0.87 -4.49
CA PHE A 212 -18.28 0.22 -3.25
C PHE A 212 -17.69 1.01 -2.08
N VAL A 213 -18.56 1.55 -1.23
CA VAL A 213 -18.12 2.34 -0.06
C VAL A 213 -17.89 1.40 1.12
N GLU A 214 -16.66 1.40 1.63
CA GLU A 214 -16.26 0.62 2.81
C GLU A 214 -15.60 1.54 3.82
N ASP A 215 -16.33 1.91 4.85
CA ASP A 215 -15.88 2.83 5.91
C ASP A 215 -15.37 2.11 7.16
N SER A 216 -15.59 0.80 7.27
CA SER A 216 -15.06 0.01 8.38
C SER A 216 -13.57 -0.28 8.19
N GLY A 217 -12.89 -0.69 9.26
CA GLY A 217 -11.45 -0.90 9.27
C GLY A 217 -10.63 0.37 9.10
N THR A 218 -9.33 0.20 8.96
CA THR A 218 -8.36 1.29 8.79
C THR A 218 -7.86 1.37 7.36
N TRP A 219 -7.48 2.57 6.96
CA TRP A 219 -6.83 2.83 5.69
C TRP A 219 -5.90 4.05 5.82
N SER A 220 -4.68 3.94 5.30
CA SER A 220 -3.69 5.01 5.29
C SER A 220 -2.83 4.94 4.03
N ASP A 221 -2.66 6.09 3.35
CA ASP A 221 -1.60 6.27 2.35
C ASP A 221 -0.32 6.70 3.08
N LEU A 222 0.71 5.86 3.03
CA LEU A 222 2.00 6.16 3.62
C LEU A 222 2.85 7.05 2.70
N GLY A 223 2.24 8.07 2.10
CA GLY A 223 2.86 8.96 1.12
C GLY A 223 3.93 9.88 1.67
N GLU A 224 3.85 10.22 2.94
CA GLU A 224 4.69 11.20 3.62
C GLU A 224 5.19 10.67 4.96
N ARG A 225 6.23 11.31 5.48
CA ARG A 225 6.85 10.97 6.78
C ARG A 225 5.83 10.91 7.91
N GLU A 226 4.99 11.94 8.01
CA GLU A 226 4.01 12.03 9.09
C GLU A 226 2.96 10.91 8.99
N SER A 227 2.42 10.67 7.80
CA SER A 227 1.46 9.57 7.57
C SER A 227 2.08 8.20 7.86
N TYR A 228 3.38 8.01 7.61
CA TYR A 228 4.10 6.78 7.97
C TYR A 228 4.16 6.58 9.50
N LEU A 229 4.54 7.61 10.27
CA LEU A 229 4.60 7.52 11.73
C LEU A 229 3.21 7.38 12.36
N ASP A 230 2.21 8.09 11.85
CA ASP A 230 0.84 8.01 12.32
C ASP A 230 0.21 6.63 12.03
N ALA A 231 0.50 6.06 10.86
CA ALA A 231 0.11 4.70 10.52
C ALA A 231 0.75 3.67 11.47
N LEU A 232 2.06 3.80 11.74
CA LEU A 232 2.76 2.95 12.71
C LEU A 232 2.09 3.02 14.09
N ALA A 233 1.79 4.24 14.57
CA ALA A 233 1.11 4.46 15.85
C ALA A 233 -0.32 3.89 15.89
N SER A 234 -0.99 3.80 14.75
CA SER A 234 -2.35 3.27 14.65
C SER A 234 -2.43 1.74 14.74
N LEU A 235 -1.35 1.03 14.40
CA LEU A 235 -1.32 -0.43 14.36
C LEU A 235 -1.69 -1.10 15.69
N GLY A 236 -1.37 -0.46 16.82
CA GLY A 236 -1.74 -0.94 18.15
C GLY A 236 -3.15 -0.58 18.60
N LYS A 237 -3.90 0.25 17.86
CA LYS A 237 -5.14 0.89 18.35
C LYS A 237 -6.42 0.56 17.58
N GLY A 238 -6.33 -0.03 16.41
CA GLY A 238 -7.51 -0.25 15.57
C GLY A 238 -7.31 -1.17 14.39
N PHE A 239 -6.08 -1.54 14.11
CA PHE A 239 -5.77 -2.48 13.05
C PHE A 239 -6.20 -3.89 13.48
N THR A 240 -7.04 -4.54 12.69
CA THR A 240 -7.70 -5.81 13.11
C THR A 240 -6.88 -7.05 12.75
N ARG A 241 -5.88 -6.91 11.87
CA ARG A 241 -5.04 -8.02 11.42
C ARG A 241 -3.78 -8.18 12.29
N PRO A 242 -3.22 -9.38 12.37
CA PRO A 242 -1.96 -9.58 13.09
C PRO A 242 -0.83 -8.73 12.49
N VAL A 243 -0.26 -7.86 13.30
CA VAL A 243 0.81 -6.94 12.86
C VAL A 243 2.20 -7.53 13.14
N GLY A 244 2.30 -8.47 14.06
CA GLY A 244 3.57 -8.84 14.68
C GLY A 244 3.93 -7.86 15.83
N GLY A 245 5.08 -8.05 16.44
CA GLY A 245 5.56 -7.16 17.49
C GLY A 245 6.17 -5.89 16.91
N LEU A 246 5.84 -4.73 17.46
CA LEU A 246 6.54 -3.47 17.13
C LEU A 246 8.03 -3.54 17.51
N ILE A 247 8.37 -4.28 18.55
CA ILE A 247 9.75 -4.52 18.98
C ILE A 247 10.15 -5.92 18.53
N SER A 248 11.18 -6.01 17.69
CA SER A 248 11.72 -7.28 17.25
C SER A 248 12.34 -8.06 18.40
N PRO A 249 12.10 -9.36 18.55
CA PRO A 249 12.78 -10.20 19.52
C PRO A 249 14.30 -10.32 19.27
N ALA A 250 14.77 -9.96 18.07
CA ALA A 250 16.18 -9.91 17.71
C ALA A 250 16.82 -8.54 17.96
N ALA A 251 16.10 -7.57 18.54
CA ALA A 251 16.66 -6.29 18.94
C ALA A 251 17.37 -6.42 20.28
N GLU A 252 18.49 -5.70 20.44
CA GLU A 252 19.26 -5.62 21.67
C GLU A 252 18.89 -4.34 22.46
N ILE A 253 17.99 -4.46 23.42
CA ILE A 253 17.50 -3.32 24.18
C ILE A 253 18.07 -3.34 25.59
N ASN A 254 18.77 -2.28 25.98
CA ASN A 254 19.29 -2.14 27.35
C ASN A 254 18.13 -2.03 28.35
N PRO A 255 18.17 -2.73 29.49
CA PRO A 255 17.08 -2.71 30.49
C PRO A 255 16.72 -1.32 31.04
N ASN A 256 17.64 -0.35 30.96
CA ASN A 256 17.41 1.03 31.38
C ASN A 256 16.85 1.94 30.24
N ALA A 257 16.65 1.42 29.05
CA ALA A 257 16.00 2.15 27.98
C ALA A 257 14.47 2.19 28.18
N LYS A 258 13.85 3.26 27.71
CA LYS A 258 12.40 3.44 27.72
C LYS A 258 11.91 3.62 26.30
N ILE A 259 11.01 2.75 25.87
CA ILE A 259 10.39 2.77 24.55
C ILE A 259 8.88 2.78 24.79
N ASP A 260 8.14 3.65 24.12
CA ASP A 260 6.70 3.70 24.22
C ASP A 260 6.02 2.54 23.44
N ASP A 261 4.69 2.44 23.57
CA ASP A 261 3.90 1.35 22.99
C ASP A 261 3.61 1.50 21.48
N ILE A 262 4.02 2.61 20.87
CA ILE A 262 3.78 2.93 19.46
C ILE A 262 5.04 3.07 18.62
N SER A 263 6.21 3.04 19.25
CA SER A 263 7.50 3.00 18.56
C SER A 263 7.84 1.60 18.09
N SER A 264 8.53 1.48 16.95
CA SER A 264 9.04 0.21 16.46
C SER A 264 10.55 0.11 16.56
N VAL A 265 11.05 -1.11 16.85
CA VAL A 265 12.49 -1.42 16.90
C VAL A 265 12.73 -2.69 16.10
N GLY A 266 13.53 -2.56 15.04
CA GLY A 266 13.82 -3.60 14.07
C GLY A 266 14.82 -4.65 14.55
N PRO A 267 14.96 -5.76 13.80
CA PRO A 267 15.89 -6.82 14.11
C PRO A 267 17.33 -6.31 14.09
N GLY A 268 18.16 -6.80 15.03
CA GLY A 268 19.56 -6.38 15.15
C GLY A 268 19.80 -4.92 15.56
N ALA A 269 18.73 -4.14 15.79
CA ALA A 269 18.88 -2.79 16.29
C ALA A 269 19.37 -2.81 17.76
N ILE A 270 20.26 -1.89 18.10
CA ILE A 270 20.86 -1.76 19.43
C ILE A 270 20.36 -0.47 20.09
N VAL A 271 19.68 -0.60 21.22
CA VAL A 271 19.21 0.55 22.02
C VAL A 271 20.00 0.63 23.31
N GLY A 272 20.88 1.63 23.41
CA GLY A 272 21.82 1.83 24.51
C GLY A 272 21.16 2.19 25.82
N SER A 273 21.99 2.22 26.90
CA SER A 273 21.51 2.51 28.26
C SER A 273 20.97 3.93 28.38
N GLY A 274 19.81 4.07 29.04
CA GLY A 274 19.17 5.36 29.29
C GLY A 274 18.57 6.04 28.09
N CYS A 275 18.45 5.34 26.94
CA CYS A 275 17.73 5.84 25.79
C CYS A 275 16.23 6.03 26.07
N VAL A 276 15.63 7.03 25.46
CA VAL A 276 14.19 7.29 25.47
C VAL A 276 13.73 7.40 24.03
N VAL A 277 12.78 6.53 23.63
CA VAL A 277 12.25 6.48 22.27
C VAL A 277 10.74 6.66 22.32
N SER A 278 10.23 7.67 21.66
CA SER A 278 8.80 7.95 21.57
C SER A 278 8.36 8.25 20.13
N GLU A 279 7.22 7.69 19.75
CA GLU A 279 6.59 7.86 18.42
C GLU A 279 7.57 7.69 17.25
N SER A 280 8.53 6.75 17.38
CA SER A 280 9.68 6.65 16.47
C SER A 280 9.81 5.26 15.86
N ALA A 281 10.43 5.20 14.68
CA ALA A 281 10.74 3.97 13.98
C ALA A 281 12.26 3.75 13.94
N ILE A 282 12.73 2.70 14.56
CA ILE A 282 14.14 2.29 14.57
C ILE A 282 14.24 1.04 13.69
N TRP A 283 14.86 1.18 12.50
CA TRP A 283 14.93 0.10 11.53
C TRP A 283 16.06 -0.89 11.87
N GLU A 284 16.14 -1.90 11.06
CA GLU A 284 17.09 -3.01 11.18
C GLU A 284 18.54 -2.53 11.35
N ASN A 285 19.28 -3.13 12.29
CA ASN A 285 20.70 -2.86 12.57
C ASN A 285 21.04 -1.39 12.92
N ALA A 286 20.05 -0.56 13.21
CA ALA A 286 20.29 0.80 13.69
C ALA A 286 20.82 0.81 15.12
N VAL A 287 21.62 1.81 15.47
CA VAL A 287 22.26 1.93 16.80
C VAL A 287 21.87 3.24 17.46
N LEU A 288 21.26 3.18 18.62
CA LEU A 288 21.06 4.32 19.50
C LEU A 288 22.11 4.29 20.61
N GLU A 289 23.00 5.28 20.61
CA GLU A 289 24.03 5.41 21.66
C GLU A 289 23.39 5.72 23.00
N SER A 290 24.13 5.38 24.10
CA SER A 290 23.64 5.58 25.46
C SER A 290 23.18 7.03 25.71
N GLY A 291 21.97 7.18 26.28
CA GLY A 291 21.37 8.47 26.59
C GLY A 291 20.67 9.16 25.41
N ALA A 292 20.61 8.55 24.24
CA ALA A 292 19.85 9.11 23.10
C ALA A 292 18.38 9.30 23.44
N ARG A 293 17.80 10.42 23.02
CA ARG A 293 16.37 10.73 23.20
C ARG A 293 15.76 11.05 21.84
N LEU A 294 14.82 10.23 21.39
CA LEU A 294 14.18 10.36 20.10
C LEU A 294 12.67 10.60 20.27
N GLU A 295 12.16 11.61 19.59
CA GLU A 295 10.74 11.91 19.50
C GLU A 295 10.36 12.11 18.03
N ARG A 296 9.43 11.29 17.51
CA ARG A 296 8.98 11.31 16.11
C ARG A 296 10.15 11.24 15.12
N CYS A 297 11.10 10.34 15.35
CA CYS A 297 12.28 10.12 14.51
C CYS A 297 12.18 8.81 13.72
N ILE A 298 12.84 8.76 12.55
CA ILE A 298 13.02 7.53 11.79
C ILE A 298 14.52 7.29 11.63
N VAL A 299 15.01 6.19 12.19
CA VAL A 299 16.41 5.78 12.10
C VAL A 299 16.50 4.59 11.14
N ARG A 300 17.08 4.84 9.96
CA ARG A 300 17.19 3.84 8.89
C ARG A 300 18.22 2.76 9.21
N ASN A 301 18.22 1.71 8.37
CA ASN A 301 19.12 0.56 8.52
C ASN A 301 20.58 0.99 8.71
N GLY A 302 21.19 0.48 9.79
CA GLY A 302 22.60 0.64 10.08
C GLY A 302 23.03 2.06 10.49
N GLN A 303 22.11 2.99 10.68
CA GLN A 303 22.44 4.34 11.15
C GLN A 303 22.74 4.36 12.64
N ILE A 304 23.66 5.25 13.05
CA ILE A 304 24.04 5.45 14.45
C ILE A 304 23.59 6.83 14.90
N VAL A 305 22.79 6.90 15.95
CA VAL A 305 22.21 8.15 16.45
C VAL A 305 22.53 8.35 17.91
N SER A 306 22.88 9.60 18.26
CA SER A 306 23.18 10.03 19.63
C SER A 306 22.51 11.35 19.95
N GLY A 307 22.43 11.66 21.25
CA GLY A 307 21.89 12.93 21.75
C GLY A 307 20.39 13.02 21.66
N GLU A 308 19.86 14.26 21.73
CA GLU A 308 18.44 14.54 21.68
C GLU A 308 18.03 14.91 20.24
N ARG A 309 17.02 14.23 19.70
CA ARG A 309 16.55 14.36 18.33
C ARG A 309 15.03 14.43 18.31
N LYS A 310 14.50 15.32 17.49
CA LYS A 310 13.06 15.49 17.35
C LYS A 310 12.67 15.75 15.89
N ALA A 311 11.76 14.92 15.39
CA ALA A 311 11.24 14.99 14.02
C ALA A 311 12.36 14.98 12.95
N GLU A 312 13.33 14.08 13.13
CA GLU A 312 14.49 13.90 12.24
C GLU A 312 14.51 12.49 11.64
N ASP A 313 15.10 12.38 10.44
CA ASP A 313 15.31 11.11 9.74
C ASP A 313 16.81 10.92 9.46
N PHE A 314 17.34 9.72 9.78
CA PHE A 314 18.74 9.38 9.70
C PHE A 314 19.03 8.27 8.71
#